data_8d08b307a416ac04646a2b4ade990eb2
#
_entry.id   8d08b307a416ac04646a2b4ade990eb2
#
_cell.length_a   1.000
_cell.length_b   1.000
_cell.length_c   1.000
_cell.angle_alpha   90.00
_cell.angle_beta   90.00
_cell.angle_gamma   90.00
#
_symmetry.space_group_name_H-M   'P 1'
#
loop_
_entity.id
_entity.type
_entity.pdbx_description
1 polymer ?
#
loop_
_entity_poly.entity_id
_entity_poly.type
_entity_poly.pdbx_seq_one_letter_code
_entity_poly.pdbx_strand_id
1 'polypeptide(L)'
;MDLASPSLGAIRRTTAVDTVRARISLAVELGMLAPGQRLPAPDETARAFEVSEMTVRRAYRALGDEGVVVRRRGNAGGTFIADAPTPGTVSAIDAYRADGAHVHALIDQRATLEAGLAAIVAGGSPESGRFTRLDSLVETMRTVPDWAGFREADTAFHAELAALAGLPGTTELHHRVSHELFAYFIPYRIDYLRASNEEHTLLVDALRAGDAAAASRVAFDHVAELHDSMYVGLPHPPA
;
A
#
# COMPACT_ATOMS: atom_id res chain seq x y z
N MET A 1 -15.71 -28.44 32.10
CA MET A 1 -15.15 -27.45 31.16
C MET A 1 -16.33 -26.83 30.44
N ASP A 2 -16.64 -25.62 30.77
CA ASP A 2 -17.80 -24.90 30.22
C ASP A 2 -17.41 -24.31 28.85
N LEU A 3 -17.93 -24.92 27.77
CA LEU A 3 -17.70 -24.51 26.39
C LEU A 3 -18.51 -23.26 25.99
N ALA A 4 -19.21 -22.64 26.94
CA ALA A 4 -20.02 -21.44 26.73
C ALA A 4 -19.28 -20.14 27.12
N SER A 5 -17.94 -20.14 27.22
CA SER A 5 -17.17 -18.93 27.47
C SER A 5 -17.34 -17.88 26.35
N PRO A 6 -17.70 -16.63 26.68
CA PRO A 6 -17.90 -15.54 25.70
C PRO A 6 -16.69 -15.26 24.82
N SER A 7 -15.49 -15.72 25.20
CA SER A 7 -14.25 -15.55 24.47
C SER A 7 -14.14 -16.34 23.14
N LEU A 8 -14.99 -17.36 22.93
CA LEU A 8 -15.02 -18.12 21.68
C LEU A 8 -15.91 -17.50 20.59
N GLY A 9 -16.74 -16.51 20.93
CA GLY A 9 -17.60 -15.79 19.99
C GLY A 9 -16.92 -14.65 19.21
N ALA A 10 -15.68 -14.30 19.54
CA ALA A 10 -15.02 -13.10 19.06
C ALA A 10 -14.04 -13.30 17.89
N ILE A 11 -13.89 -14.51 17.35
CA ILE A 11 -13.08 -14.74 16.15
C ILE A 11 -13.94 -14.44 14.92
N ARG A 12 -14.27 -13.18 14.67
CA ARG A 12 -14.68 -12.73 13.35
C ARG A 12 -13.42 -12.69 12.47
N ARG A 13 -13.14 -13.79 11.78
CA ARG A 13 -12.18 -13.75 10.67
C ARG A 13 -12.74 -12.80 9.62
N THR A 14 -12.15 -11.63 9.49
CA THR A 14 -12.44 -10.70 8.40
C THR A 14 -12.20 -11.44 7.10
N THR A 15 -13.22 -11.54 6.24
CA THR A 15 -13.03 -12.20 4.94
C THR A 15 -12.22 -11.29 4.01
N ALA A 16 -11.54 -11.86 3.00
CA ALA A 16 -10.84 -11.06 2.00
C ALA A 16 -11.79 -10.06 1.29
N VAL A 17 -13.07 -10.39 1.16
CA VAL A 17 -14.09 -9.48 0.62
C VAL A 17 -14.31 -8.30 1.57
N ASP A 18 -14.44 -8.55 2.87
CA ASP A 18 -14.63 -7.49 3.87
C ASP A 18 -13.39 -6.60 3.99
N THR A 19 -12.20 -7.17 3.87
CA THR A 19 -10.94 -6.41 3.84
C THR A 19 -10.91 -5.43 2.65
N VAL A 20 -11.22 -5.87 1.44
CA VAL A 20 -11.27 -5.00 0.25
C VAL A 20 -12.34 -3.91 0.44
N ARG A 21 -13.52 -4.26 0.97
CA ARG A 21 -14.59 -3.28 1.26
C ARG A 21 -14.13 -2.22 2.25
N ALA A 22 -13.53 -2.66 3.37
CA ALA A 22 -13.03 -1.74 4.40
C ALA A 22 -11.98 -0.77 3.87
N ARG A 23 -11.03 -1.26 3.08
CA ARG A 23 -9.95 -0.45 2.49
C ARG A 23 -10.50 0.64 1.57
N ILE A 24 -11.49 0.31 0.73
CA ILE A 24 -12.13 1.27 -0.18
C ILE A 24 -13.01 2.25 0.60
N SER A 25 -13.85 1.76 1.53
CA SER A 25 -14.71 2.63 2.33
C SER A 25 -13.90 3.60 3.17
N LEU A 26 -12.83 3.15 3.79
CA LEU A 26 -11.92 4.01 4.55
C LEU A 26 -11.25 5.07 3.65
N ALA A 27 -10.79 4.70 2.46
CA ALA A 27 -10.23 5.64 1.51
C ALA A 27 -11.24 6.73 1.06
N VAL A 28 -12.53 6.36 0.95
CA VAL A 28 -13.62 7.32 0.67
C VAL A 28 -13.86 8.23 1.87
N GLU A 29 -13.95 7.69 3.08
CA GLU A 29 -14.15 8.47 4.32
C GLU A 29 -13.03 9.48 4.56
N LEU A 30 -11.80 9.09 4.28
CA LEU A 30 -10.61 9.95 4.41
C LEU A 30 -10.44 10.93 3.23
N GLY A 31 -11.33 10.89 2.23
CA GLY A 31 -11.24 11.76 1.05
C GLY A 31 -10.13 11.39 0.07
N MET A 32 -9.50 10.21 0.21
CA MET A 32 -8.47 9.69 -0.69
C MET A 32 -9.05 9.21 -2.01
N LEU A 33 -10.32 8.78 -2.00
CA LEU A 33 -11.11 8.51 -3.19
C LEU A 33 -12.26 9.54 -3.28
N ALA A 34 -12.25 10.33 -4.35
CA ALA A 34 -13.22 11.41 -4.52
C ALA A 34 -14.56 10.89 -5.09
N PRO A 35 -15.70 11.53 -4.76
CA PRO A 35 -16.98 11.29 -5.44
C PRO A 35 -16.83 11.36 -6.96
N GLY A 36 -17.45 10.44 -7.67
CA GLY A 36 -17.36 10.34 -9.13
C GLY A 36 -16.05 9.77 -9.67
N GLN A 37 -15.04 9.53 -8.83
CA GLN A 37 -13.78 8.92 -9.24
C GLN A 37 -14.02 7.49 -9.71
N ARG A 38 -13.40 7.12 -10.84
CA ARG A 38 -13.43 5.74 -11.35
C ARG A 38 -12.47 4.88 -10.53
N LEU A 39 -12.97 3.74 -10.07
CA LEU A 39 -12.10 2.69 -9.50
C LEU A 39 -11.41 1.92 -10.62
N PRO A 40 -10.20 1.41 -10.38
CA PRO A 40 -9.53 0.49 -11.28
C PRO A 40 -10.38 -0.73 -11.59
N ALA A 41 -10.08 -1.41 -12.71
CA ALA A 41 -10.78 -2.64 -13.05
C ALA A 41 -10.56 -3.73 -11.97
N PRO A 42 -11.48 -4.70 -11.84
CA PRO A 42 -11.37 -5.70 -10.79
C PRO A 42 -10.08 -6.51 -10.81
N ASP A 43 -9.51 -6.78 -11.97
CA ASP A 43 -8.22 -7.47 -12.14
C ASP A 43 -7.04 -6.59 -11.69
N GLU A 44 -7.05 -5.28 -12.01
CA GLU A 44 -6.05 -4.31 -11.55
C GLU A 44 -6.07 -4.17 -10.02
N THR A 45 -7.27 -3.99 -9.45
CA THR A 45 -7.44 -3.95 -7.99
C THR A 45 -7.03 -5.26 -7.32
N ALA A 46 -7.29 -6.40 -7.97
CA ALA A 46 -6.92 -7.72 -7.47
C ALA A 46 -5.40 -7.87 -7.36
N ARG A 47 -4.67 -7.42 -8.37
CA ARG A 47 -3.20 -7.40 -8.33
C ARG A 47 -2.68 -6.47 -7.24
N ALA A 48 -3.16 -5.22 -7.20
CA ALA A 48 -2.73 -4.23 -6.22
C ALA A 48 -3.04 -4.62 -4.76
N PHE A 49 -4.08 -5.41 -4.51
CA PHE A 49 -4.46 -5.88 -3.18
C PHE A 49 -4.04 -7.32 -2.88
N GLU A 50 -3.38 -7.99 -3.83
CA GLU A 50 -2.93 -9.38 -3.71
C GLU A 50 -4.08 -10.36 -3.34
N VAL A 51 -5.24 -10.17 -3.96
CA VAL A 51 -6.42 -10.99 -3.78
C VAL A 51 -6.93 -11.53 -5.11
N SER A 52 -7.91 -12.45 -5.08
CA SER A 52 -8.53 -12.93 -6.33
C SER A 52 -9.43 -11.86 -6.95
N GLU A 53 -9.51 -11.82 -8.29
CA GLU A 53 -10.45 -10.97 -9.02
C GLU A 53 -11.91 -11.21 -8.57
N MET A 54 -12.26 -12.44 -8.27
CA MET A 54 -13.59 -12.79 -7.76
C MET A 54 -13.88 -12.14 -6.41
N THR A 55 -12.85 -12.02 -5.54
CA THR A 55 -12.94 -11.30 -4.27
C THR A 55 -13.28 -9.83 -4.51
N VAL A 56 -12.55 -9.17 -5.42
CA VAL A 56 -12.80 -7.77 -5.76
C VAL A 56 -14.19 -7.57 -6.39
N ARG A 57 -14.58 -8.43 -7.32
CA ARG A 57 -15.93 -8.37 -7.92
C ARG A 57 -17.06 -8.50 -6.88
N ARG A 58 -16.87 -9.34 -5.87
CA ARG A 58 -17.82 -9.46 -4.75
C ARG A 58 -17.80 -8.22 -3.86
N ALA A 59 -16.61 -7.69 -3.54
CA ALA A 59 -16.47 -6.47 -2.76
C ALA A 59 -17.12 -5.27 -3.46
N TYR A 60 -16.87 -5.06 -4.76
CA TYR A 60 -17.47 -3.97 -5.54
C TYR A 60 -19.00 -4.08 -5.61
N ARG A 61 -19.54 -5.30 -5.69
CA ARG A 61 -20.99 -5.51 -5.63
C ARG A 61 -21.56 -5.10 -4.28
N ALA A 62 -20.94 -5.58 -3.18
CA ALA A 62 -21.37 -5.24 -1.84
C ALA A 62 -21.29 -3.72 -1.56
N LEU A 63 -20.22 -3.06 -1.98
CA LEU A 63 -20.08 -1.59 -1.92
C LEU A 63 -21.17 -0.88 -2.74
N GLY A 64 -21.60 -1.47 -3.85
CA GLY A 64 -22.73 -0.97 -4.65
C GLY A 64 -24.06 -1.09 -3.90
N ASP A 65 -24.31 -2.23 -3.26
CA ASP A 65 -25.50 -2.47 -2.45
C ASP A 65 -25.56 -1.53 -1.22
N GLU A 66 -24.39 -1.11 -0.71
CA GLU A 66 -24.23 -0.17 0.40
C GLU A 66 -24.27 1.30 -0.04
N GLY A 67 -24.29 1.59 -1.35
CA GLY A 67 -24.31 2.96 -1.87
C GLY A 67 -22.98 3.70 -1.80
N VAL A 68 -21.86 3.00 -1.58
CA VAL A 68 -20.52 3.58 -1.61
C VAL A 68 -20.02 3.77 -3.05
N VAL A 69 -20.37 2.82 -3.93
CA VAL A 69 -20.02 2.89 -5.35
C VAL A 69 -21.23 2.73 -6.25
N VAL A 70 -21.09 3.18 -7.49
CA VAL A 70 -22.11 3.01 -8.54
C VAL A 70 -21.50 2.34 -9.77
N ARG A 71 -22.24 1.44 -10.41
CA ARG A 71 -21.82 0.79 -11.65
C ARG A 71 -22.45 1.46 -12.85
N ARG A 72 -21.63 1.93 -13.78
CA ARG A 72 -22.06 2.49 -15.06
C ARG A 72 -21.79 1.50 -16.19
N ARG A 73 -22.77 1.31 -17.10
CA ARG A 73 -22.66 0.42 -18.27
C ARG A 73 -22.17 1.20 -19.49
N GLY A 74 -21.65 0.49 -20.50
CA GLY A 74 -21.23 1.05 -21.78
C GLY A 74 -19.72 1.15 -21.95
N ASN A 75 -19.28 1.74 -23.06
CA ASN A 75 -17.85 1.81 -23.42
C ASN A 75 -17.01 2.66 -22.45
N ALA A 76 -17.60 3.68 -21.83
CA ALA A 76 -17.04 4.47 -20.74
C ALA A 76 -17.51 3.96 -19.36
N GLY A 77 -17.98 2.70 -19.29
CA GLY A 77 -18.49 2.09 -18.06
C GLY A 77 -17.40 1.77 -17.06
N GLY A 78 -17.81 1.26 -15.90
CA GLY A 78 -16.93 0.89 -14.82
C GLY A 78 -17.62 1.00 -13.47
N THR A 79 -16.83 0.89 -12.42
CA THR A 79 -17.26 1.16 -11.05
C THR A 79 -16.72 2.53 -10.65
N PHE A 80 -17.57 3.37 -10.07
CA PHE A 80 -17.25 4.74 -9.67
C PHE A 80 -17.64 4.95 -8.22
N ILE A 81 -16.93 5.78 -7.49
CA ILE A 81 -17.40 6.28 -6.20
C ILE A 81 -18.73 7.01 -6.41
N ALA A 82 -19.71 6.78 -5.56
CA ALA A 82 -20.99 7.47 -5.62
C ALA A 82 -20.81 8.98 -5.46
N ASP A 83 -21.69 9.79 -6.06
CA ASP A 83 -21.61 11.25 -5.92
C ASP A 83 -21.87 11.72 -4.46
N ALA A 84 -22.66 10.94 -3.71
CA ALA A 84 -22.88 11.07 -2.28
C ALA A 84 -22.71 9.68 -1.65
N PRO A 85 -21.46 9.25 -1.40
CA PRO A 85 -21.22 7.92 -0.87
C PRO A 85 -21.76 7.80 0.56
N THR A 86 -22.41 6.68 0.83
CA THR A 86 -22.88 6.39 2.20
C THR A 86 -21.64 6.19 3.08
N PRO A 87 -21.56 6.85 4.26
CA PRO A 87 -20.50 6.60 5.23
C PRO A 87 -20.43 5.12 5.57
N GLY A 88 -19.23 4.56 5.57
CA GLY A 88 -19.05 3.13 5.74
C GLY A 88 -19.53 2.64 7.09
N THR A 89 -20.51 1.77 7.09
CA THR A 89 -20.97 1.01 8.27
C THR A 89 -20.18 -0.29 8.43
N VAL A 90 -18.97 -0.37 7.82
CA VAL A 90 -18.22 -1.61 7.77
C VAL A 90 -17.47 -1.79 9.09
N SER A 91 -17.95 -2.73 9.92
CA SER A 91 -17.25 -3.15 11.15
C SER A 91 -15.77 -3.53 10.96
N ALA A 92 -15.35 -3.76 9.72
CA ALA A 92 -13.96 -3.99 9.35
C ALA A 92 -13.08 -2.73 9.47
N ILE A 93 -13.63 -1.51 9.44
CA ILE A 93 -12.88 -0.27 9.69
C ILE A 93 -12.39 -0.23 11.15
N ASP A 94 -13.23 -0.64 12.09
CA ASP A 94 -12.85 -0.69 13.51
C ASP A 94 -11.76 -1.74 13.76
N ALA A 95 -11.80 -2.89 13.06
CA ALA A 95 -10.73 -3.87 13.09
C ALA A 95 -9.41 -3.31 12.56
N TYR A 96 -9.47 -2.53 11.47
CA TYR A 96 -8.32 -1.84 10.90
C TYR A 96 -7.68 -0.87 11.90
N ARG A 97 -8.50 -0.09 12.61
CA ARG A 97 -8.04 0.85 13.65
C ARG A 97 -7.47 0.15 14.87
N ALA A 98 -8.00 -1.03 15.22
CA ALA A 98 -7.51 -1.81 16.36
C ALA A 98 -6.08 -2.34 16.18
N ASP A 99 -5.63 -2.51 14.95
CA ASP A 99 -4.30 -3.03 14.61
C ASP A 99 -3.22 -1.92 14.53
N GLY A 100 -3.53 -0.68 14.87
CA GLY A 100 -2.65 0.48 14.68
C GLY A 100 -1.23 0.29 15.24
N ALA A 101 -1.09 -0.19 16.47
CA ALA A 101 0.23 -0.43 17.06
C ALA A 101 1.06 -1.48 16.29
N HIS A 102 0.41 -2.51 15.76
CA HIS A 102 1.06 -3.53 14.94
C HIS A 102 1.52 -2.94 13.60
N VAL A 103 0.68 -2.12 12.98
CA VAL A 103 1.00 -1.44 11.73
C VAL A 103 2.19 -0.50 11.88
N HIS A 104 2.21 0.32 12.94
CA HIS A 104 3.37 1.18 13.25
C HIS A 104 4.65 0.36 13.43
N ALA A 105 4.58 -0.79 14.12
CA ALA A 105 5.73 -1.67 14.27
C ALA A 105 6.21 -2.27 12.92
N LEU A 106 5.31 -2.56 11.99
CA LEU A 106 5.67 -3.01 10.63
C LEU A 106 6.33 -1.89 9.82
N ILE A 107 5.86 -0.64 9.96
CA ILE A 107 6.48 0.53 9.32
C ILE A 107 7.91 0.70 9.84
N ASP A 108 8.13 0.68 11.17
CA ASP A 108 9.46 0.79 11.77
C ASP A 108 10.42 -0.30 11.28
N GLN A 109 9.94 -1.54 11.23
CA GLN A 109 10.72 -2.67 10.72
C GLN A 109 11.10 -2.48 9.25
N ARG A 110 10.15 -2.08 8.41
CA ARG A 110 10.39 -1.84 6.99
C ARG A 110 11.36 -0.67 6.78
N ALA A 111 11.15 0.47 7.47
CA ALA A 111 12.03 1.64 7.39
C ALA A 111 13.48 1.27 7.76
N THR A 112 13.65 0.53 8.86
CA THR A 112 14.98 0.08 9.30
C THR A 112 15.64 -0.85 8.29
N LEU A 113 14.90 -1.81 7.72
CA LEU A 113 15.41 -2.75 6.71
C LEU A 113 15.81 -2.01 5.43
N GLU A 114 14.95 -1.13 4.92
CA GLU A 114 15.21 -0.40 3.67
C GLU A 114 16.36 0.58 3.81
N ALA A 115 16.50 1.26 4.93
CA ALA A 115 17.65 2.11 5.21
C ALA A 115 18.98 1.33 5.15
N GLY A 116 19.02 0.15 5.76
CA GLY A 116 20.21 -0.72 5.72
C GLY A 116 20.49 -1.28 4.32
N LEU A 117 19.45 -1.73 3.62
CA LEU A 117 19.56 -2.23 2.25
C LEU A 117 20.04 -1.14 1.29
N ALA A 118 19.49 0.07 1.37
CA ALA A 118 19.89 1.21 0.55
C ALA A 118 21.37 1.59 0.78
N ALA A 119 21.81 1.61 2.04
CA ALA A 119 23.23 1.88 2.35
C ALA A 119 24.17 0.83 1.73
N ILE A 120 23.80 -0.46 1.79
CA ILE A 120 24.60 -1.55 1.21
C ILE A 120 24.63 -1.44 -0.31
N VAL A 121 23.48 -1.14 -0.94
CA VAL A 121 23.38 -0.99 -2.39
C VAL A 121 24.23 0.20 -2.87
N ALA A 122 24.17 1.33 -2.17
CA ALA A 122 24.97 2.52 -2.49
C ALA A 122 26.48 2.29 -2.32
N GLY A 123 26.88 1.55 -1.27
CA GLY A 123 28.29 1.20 -1.01
C GLY A 123 28.86 0.13 -1.93
N GLY A 124 28.04 -0.48 -2.79
CA GLY A 124 28.47 -1.51 -3.76
C GLY A 124 29.17 -0.93 -4.99
N SER A 125 29.74 -1.81 -5.84
CA SER A 125 30.44 -1.38 -7.06
C SER A 125 29.49 -0.69 -8.04
N PRO A 126 29.86 0.47 -8.59
CA PRO A 126 29.08 1.18 -9.59
C PRO A 126 29.18 0.47 -10.96
N GLU A 127 28.27 -0.48 -11.20
CA GLU A 127 28.16 -1.10 -12.53
C GLU A 127 27.20 -0.31 -13.41
N SER A 128 27.59 -0.09 -14.67
CA SER A 128 26.73 0.59 -15.64
C SER A 128 25.43 -0.18 -15.82
N GLY A 129 24.31 0.51 -15.70
CA GLY A 129 22.98 -0.08 -15.87
C GLY A 129 22.41 -0.78 -14.62
N ARG A 130 23.14 -0.83 -13.51
CA ARG A 130 22.69 -1.48 -12.26
C ARG A 130 21.33 -0.98 -11.76
N PHE A 131 21.02 0.28 -11.97
CA PHE A 131 19.79 0.92 -11.49
C PHE A 131 18.74 1.12 -12.60
N THR A 132 18.94 0.59 -13.80
CA THR A 132 18.02 0.76 -14.95
C THR A 132 16.59 0.26 -14.61
N ARG A 133 16.50 -0.82 -13.83
CA ARG A 133 15.19 -1.34 -13.40
C ARG A 133 14.49 -0.39 -12.45
N LEU A 134 15.20 0.19 -11.48
CA LEU A 134 14.66 1.20 -10.55
C LEU A 134 14.20 2.44 -11.32
N ASP A 135 15.01 2.97 -12.25
CA ASP A 135 14.64 4.10 -13.12
C ASP A 135 13.33 3.81 -13.90
N SER A 136 13.23 2.61 -14.48
CA SER A 136 12.03 2.20 -15.22
C SER A 136 10.78 2.14 -14.33
N LEU A 137 10.93 1.73 -13.07
CA LEU A 137 9.82 1.65 -12.12
C LEU A 137 9.40 3.04 -11.64
N VAL A 138 10.35 3.95 -11.39
CA VAL A 138 10.08 5.36 -11.09
C VAL A 138 9.30 6.01 -12.24
N GLU A 139 9.71 5.79 -13.49
CA GLU A 139 8.99 6.32 -14.66
C GLU A 139 7.60 5.69 -14.81
N THR A 140 7.46 4.39 -14.51
CA THR A 140 6.16 3.73 -14.51
C THR A 140 5.24 4.38 -13.47
N MET A 141 5.70 4.60 -12.23
CA MET A 141 4.93 5.28 -11.18
C MET A 141 4.52 6.70 -11.56
N ARG A 142 5.35 7.41 -12.36
CA ARG A 142 5.04 8.76 -12.86
C ARG A 142 3.88 8.76 -13.85
N THR A 143 3.73 7.71 -14.66
CA THR A 143 2.86 7.69 -15.84
C THR A 143 1.58 6.87 -15.66
N VAL A 144 1.51 5.94 -14.73
CA VAL A 144 0.30 5.12 -14.50
C VAL A 144 -0.93 5.98 -14.17
N PRO A 145 -2.13 5.56 -14.64
CA PRO A 145 -3.33 6.39 -14.53
C PRO A 145 -3.98 6.39 -13.13
N ASP A 146 -3.69 5.39 -12.31
CA ASP A 146 -4.39 5.18 -11.04
C ASP A 146 -3.50 4.56 -9.95
N TRP A 147 -4.06 4.50 -8.75
CA TRP A 147 -3.38 4.00 -7.55
C TRP A 147 -3.00 2.51 -7.64
N ALA A 148 -3.72 1.70 -8.42
CA ALA A 148 -3.44 0.26 -8.50
C ALA A 148 -2.18 0.00 -9.29
N GLY A 149 -2.03 0.66 -10.47
CA GLY A 149 -0.81 0.61 -11.26
C GLY A 149 0.39 1.20 -10.52
N PHE A 150 0.18 2.31 -9.80
CA PHE A 150 1.22 2.88 -8.95
C PHE A 150 1.69 1.86 -7.91
N ARG A 151 0.76 1.25 -7.20
CA ARG A 151 1.03 0.27 -6.16
C ARG A 151 1.84 -0.93 -6.64
N GLU A 152 1.52 -1.47 -7.84
CA GLU A 152 2.27 -2.57 -8.45
C GLU A 152 3.73 -2.16 -8.72
N ALA A 153 3.94 -0.97 -9.28
CA ALA A 153 5.28 -0.47 -9.59
C ALA A 153 6.09 -0.15 -8.32
N ASP A 154 5.46 0.44 -7.32
CA ASP A 154 6.03 0.73 -6.00
C ASP A 154 6.51 -0.54 -5.29
N THR A 155 5.66 -1.57 -5.25
CA THR A 155 6.04 -2.87 -4.69
C THR A 155 7.25 -3.46 -5.41
N ALA A 156 7.26 -3.38 -6.74
CA ALA A 156 8.37 -3.89 -7.55
C ALA A 156 9.66 -3.08 -7.32
N PHE A 157 9.56 -1.75 -7.09
CA PHE A 157 10.70 -0.89 -6.79
C PHE A 157 11.39 -1.31 -5.49
N HIS A 158 10.64 -1.44 -4.40
CA HIS A 158 11.19 -1.82 -3.11
C HIS A 158 11.73 -3.26 -3.10
N ALA A 159 11.09 -4.18 -3.82
CA ALA A 159 11.60 -5.54 -4.00
C ALA A 159 12.92 -5.57 -4.78
N GLU A 160 13.06 -4.75 -5.82
CA GLU A 160 14.29 -4.61 -6.60
C GLU A 160 15.41 -4.01 -5.74
N LEU A 161 15.14 -2.95 -4.97
CA LEU A 161 16.09 -2.38 -4.01
C LEU A 161 16.63 -3.46 -3.07
N ALA A 162 15.74 -4.27 -2.49
CA ALA A 162 16.12 -5.33 -1.58
C ALA A 162 16.95 -6.43 -2.26
N ALA A 163 16.62 -6.78 -3.51
CA ALA A 163 17.36 -7.76 -4.29
C ALA A 163 18.77 -7.29 -4.65
N LEU A 164 18.95 -6.01 -5.00
CA LEU A 164 20.23 -5.39 -5.33
C LEU A 164 21.25 -5.41 -4.18
N ALA A 165 20.80 -5.52 -2.92
CA ALA A 165 21.67 -5.64 -1.77
C ALA A 165 22.41 -6.99 -1.69
N GLY A 166 21.93 -8.01 -2.41
CA GLY A 166 22.58 -9.34 -2.47
C GLY A 166 22.54 -10.14 -1.16
N LEU A 167 21.56 -9.86 -0.29
CA LEU A 167 21.39 -10.49 1.02
C LEU A 167 20.09 -11.33 1.06
N PRO A 168 20.08 -12.59 0.59
CA PRO A 168 18.84 -13.36 0.41
C PRO A 168 17.96 -13.45 1.65
N GLY A 169 18.51 -13.68 2.83
CA GLY A 169 17.76 -13.77 4.09
C GLY A 169 17.12 -12.43 4.49
N THR A 170 17.81 -11.31 4.25
CA THR A 170 17.26 -9.96 4.53
C THR A 170 16.22 -9.58 3.49
N THR A 171 16.42 -9.94 2.23
CA THR A 171 15.43 -9.75 1.14
C THR A 171 14.14 -10.50 1.44
N GLU A 172 14.22 -11.74 1.92
CA GLU A 172 13.04 -12.50 2.33
C GLU A 172 12.33 -11.89 3.54
N LEU A 173 13.08 -11.39 4.53
CA LEU A 173 12.51 -10.68 5.67
C LEU A 173 11.80 -9.41 5.23
N HIS A 174 12.43 -8.59 4.37
CA HIS A 174 11.84 -7.39 3.79
C HIS A 174 10.53 -7.72 3.05
N HIS A 175 10.53 -8.77 2.22
CA HIS A 175 9.32 -9.21 1.51
C HIS A 175 8.18 -9.57 2.49
N ARG A 176 8.46 -10.31 3.56
CA ARG A 176 7.44 -10.67 4.55
C ARG A 176 6.87 -9.45 5.26
N VAL A 177 7.73 -8.55 5.76
CA VAL A 177 7.31 -7.33 6.45
C VAL A 177 6.49 -6.44 5.52
N SER A 178 6.96 -6.24 4.29
CA SER A 178 6.26 -5.43 3.29
C SER A 178 4.91 -6.05 2.92
N HIS A 179 4.84 -7.36 2.69
CA HIS A 179 3.59 -8.06 2.37
C HIS A 179 2.56 -7.92 3.50
N GLU A 180 2.99 -8.08 4.77
CA GLU A 180 2.12 -7.92 5.93
C GLU A 180 1.64 -6.47 6.09
N LEU A 181 2.54 -5.49 5.96
CA LEU A 181 2.19 -4.07 5.99
C LEU A 181 1.20 -3.71 4.86
N PHE A 182 1.39 -4.27 3.69
CA PHE A 182 0.56 -4.01 2.53
C PHE A 182 -0.88 -4.55 2.64
N ALA A 183 -1.14 -5.50 3.53
CA ALA A 183 -2.50 -5.89 3.86
C ALA A 183 -3.34 -4.72 4.42
N TYR A 184 -2.67 -3.69 4.95
CA TYR A 184 -3.28 -2.47 5.50
C TYR A 184 -3.28 -1.28 4.53
N PHE A 185 -2.71 -1.41 3.34
CA PHE A 185 -2.69 -0.33 2.35
C PHE A 185 -4.12 0.03 1.90
N ILE A 186 -4.44 1.32 1.89
CA ILE A 186 -5.68 1.86 1.33
C ILE A 186 -5.41 2.58 0.00
N PRO A 187 -6.39 2.71 -0.90
CA PRO A 187 -6.23 3.52 -2.11
C PRO A 187 -5.97 4.98 -1.80
N TYR A 188 -5.00 5.58 -2.50
CA TYR A 188 -4.69 7.01 -2.41
C TYR A 188 -5.00 7.73 -3.71
N ARG A 189 -5.15 9.05 -3.64
CA ARG A 189 -5.23 9.90 -4.83
C ARG A 189 -3.92 9.78 -5.61
N ILE A 190 -4.05 9.61 -6.92
CA ILE A 190 -2.87 9.42 -7.79
C ILE A 190 -1.91 10.62 -7.75
N ASP A 191 -2.43 11.84 -7.57
CA ASP A 191 -1.58 13.04 -7.46
C ASP A 191 -0.70 13.02 -6.20
N TYR A 192 -1.24 12.53 -5.08
CA TYR A 192 -0.47 12.34 -3.85
C TYR A 192 0.64 11.29 -4.04
N LEU A 193 0.29 10.15 -4.64
CA LEU A 193 1.26 9.08 -4.92
C LEU A 193 2.37 9.52 -5.87
N ARG A 194 2.04 10.33 -6.89
CA ARG A 194 3.05 10.90 -7.78
C ARG A 194 3.97 11.89 -7.08
N ALA A 195 3.45 12.65 -6.12
CA ALA A 195 4.31 13.53 -5.31
C ALA A 195 5.30 12.72 -4.45
N SER A 196 4.85 11.65 -3.81
CA SER A 196 5.74 10.79 -3.02
C SER A 196 6.77 10.04 -3.91
N ASN A 197 6.49 9.84 -5.20
CA ASN A 197 7.44 9.23 -6.13
C ASN A 197 8.72 10.05 -6.37
N GLU A 198 8.72 11.35 -6.05
CA GLU A 198 9.95 12.16 -6.09
C GLU A 198 11.00 11.65 -5.09
N GLU A 199 10.58 11.05 -3.99
CA GLU A 199 11.48 10.42 -3.01
C GLU A 199 12.18 9.19 -3.58
N HIS A 200 11.51 8.39 -4.42
CA HIS A 200 12.14 7.29 -5.15
C HIS A 200 13.21 7.81 -6.11
N THR A 201 12.97 8.93 -6.78
CA THR A 201 13.98 9.57 -7.63
C THR A 201 15.21 9.97 -6.82
N LEU A 202 15.01 10.65 -5.67
CA LEU A 202 16.10 11.03 -4.77
C LEU A 202 16.88 9.82 -4.24
N LEU A 203 16.18 8.73 -3.94
CA LEU A 203 16.83 7.48 -3.52
C LEU A 203 17.72 6.91 -4.62
N VAL A 204 17.21 6.79 -5.85
CA VAL A 204 17.99 6.28 -6.98
C VAL A 204 19.21 7.17 -7.28
N ASP A 205 19.07 8.48 -7.15
CA ASP A 205 20.19 9.41 -7.33
C ASP A 205 21.26 9.24 -6.24
N ALA A 206 20.88 9.06 -4.98
CA ALA A 206 21.79 8.76 -3.88
C ALA A 206 22.51 7.41 -4.08
N LEU A 207 21.78 6.37 -4.51
CA LEU A 207 22.36 5.06 -4.86
C LEU A 207 23.41 5.20 -5.97
N ARG A 208 23.09 5.95 -7.02
CA ARG A 208 23.98 6.19 -8.17
C ARG A 208 25.22 7.00 -7.81
N ALA A 209 25.07 7.93 -6.89
CA ALA A 209 26.19 8.71 -6.36
C ALA A 209 27.09 7.91 -5.41
N GLY A 210 26.68 6.71 -4.98
CA GLY A 210 27.40 5.93 -3.97
C GLY A 210 27.32 6.54 -2.57
N ASP A 211 26.38 7.49 -2.34
CA ASP A 211 26.19 8.13 -1.04
C ASP A 211 25.33 7.26 -0.11
N ALA A 212 25.98 6.34 0.58
CA ALA A 212 25.32 5.41 1.49
C ALA A 212 24.56 6.11 2.62
N ALA A 213 25.03 7.27 3.09
CA ALA A 213 24.37 8.02 4.16
C ALA A 213 23.09 8.70 3.65
N ALA A 214 23.15 9.32 2.47
CA ALA A 214 21.96 9.90 1.84
C ALA A 214 20.95 8.82 1.45
N ALA A 215 21.37 7.72 0.82
CA ALA A 215 20.50 6.62 0.42
C ALA A 215 19.77 6.01 1.62
N SER A 216 20.50 5.75 2.71
CA SER A 216 19.93 5.24 3.97
C SER A 216 18.88 6.18 4.54
N ARG A 217 19.17 7.46 4.62
CA ARG A 217 18.25 8.47 5.17
C ARG A 217 17.00 8.61 4.32
N VAL A 218 17.14 8.76 2.99
CA VAL A 218 16.00 8.90 2.08
C VAL A 218 15.09 7.66 2.16
N ALA A 219 15.66 6.45 2.15
CA ALA A 219 14.89 5.21 2.27
C ALA A 219 14.16 5.11 3.61
N PHE A 220 14.81 5.51 4.72
CA PHE A 220 14.18 5.53 6.03
C PHE A 220 13.01 6.51 6.09
N ASP A 221 13.26 7.78 5.71
CA ASP A 221 12.29 8.86 5.81
C ASP A 221 11.08 8.56 4.91
N HIS A 222 11.29 8.05 3.69
CA HIS A 222 10.24 7.64 2.78
C HIS A 222 9.28 6.61 3.38
N VAL A 223 9.81 5.58 4.03
CA VAL A 223 8.95 4.56 4.66
C VAL A 223 8.35 5.07 5.97
N ALA A 224 9.10 5.86 6.76
CA ALA A 224 8.63 6.43 8.02
C ALA A 224 7.46 7.41 7.82
N GLU A 225 7.39 8.12 6.67
CA GLU A 225 6.25 8.97 6.29
C GLU A 225 4.91 8.21 6.31
N LEU A 226 4.93 6.89 6.18
CA LEU A 226 3.73 6.05 6.29
C LEU A 226 3.08 6.12 7.66
N HIS A 227 3.79 6.52 8.72
CA HIS A 227 3.20 6.75 10.04
C HIS A 227 2.12 7.83 10.01
N ASP A 228 2.33 8.86 9.21
CA ASP A 228 1.45 10.01 9.10
C ASP A 228 0.52 9.92 7.89
N SER A 229 1.01 9.38 6.78
CA SER A 229 0.30 9.40 5.50
C SER A 229 -0.58 8.19 5.25
N MET A 230 -0.12 6.99 5.57
CA MET A 230 -0.83 5.74 5.25
C MET A 230 -2.04 5.50 6.15
N TYR A 231 -2.04 6.06 7.35
CA TYR A 231 -3.06 5.84 8.39
C TYR A 231 -3.56 7.14 8.99
N VAL A 232 -3.95 8.08 8.15
CA VAL A 232 -4.56 9.35 8.57
C VAL A 232 -5.67 9.06 9.60
N GLY A 233 -5.49 9.56 10.81
CA GLY A 233 -6.42 9.38 11.93
C GLY A 233 -6.11 8.21 12.87
N LEU A 234 -5.01 7.44 12.66
CA LEU A 234 -4.52 6.57 13.72
C LEU A 234 -3.72 7.41 14.75
N PRO A 235 -3.94 7.20 16.06
CA PRO A 235 -3.12 7.87 17.04
C PRO A 235 -1.66 7.40 16.91
N HIS A 236 -0.72 8.34 16.89
CA HIS A 236 0.70 8.03 17.01
C HIS A 236 0.93 7.21 18.30
N PRO A 237 1.77 6.16 18.27
CA PRO A 237 2.15 5.50 19.52
C PRO A 237 2.80 6.55 20.44
N PRO A 238 2.49 6.51 21.76
CA PRO A 238 3.19 7.39 22.69
C PRO A 238 4.70 7.12 22.63
N ALA A 239 5.48 8.20 22.52
CA ALA A 239 6.93 8.17 22.51
C ALA A 239 7.50 7.52 23.77
#